data_ad5e9c28873bc1c55677b4b95a61aa2d
#
_entry.id   ad5e9c28873bc1c55677b4b95a61aa2d
#
_cell.length_a   1.000
_cell.length_b   1.000
_cell.length_c   1.000
_cell.angle_alpha   90.00
_cell.angle_beta   90.00
_cell.angle_gamma   90.00
#
_symmetry.space_group_name_H-M   'P 1'
#
loop_
_entity.id
_entity.type
_entity.pdbx_description
1 polymer ?
#
loop_
_entity_poly.entity_id
_entity_poly.type
_entity_poly.pdbx_seq_one_letter_code
_entity_poly.pdbx_strand_id
1 'polypeptide(L)'
;MTERLTHRIVTFAHPFVLSGVDDRQPPGAYDVETLEEQLMGLTVSVWRRVSTTISLPAPHISASARQVATIDPADLAAALTKDAETHHGPS
;
A
#
# COMPACT_ATOMS: atom_id res chain seq x y z
N MET A 1 6.28 -23.43 9.19
CA MET A 1 6.20 -22.38 8.18
C MET A 1 6.09 -21.04 8.90
N THR A 2 6.93 -20.09 8.59
CA THR A 2 6.99 -18.82 9.30
C THR A 2 6.51 -17.71 8.41
N GLU A 3 5.64 -16.86 8.97
CA GLU A 3 5.14 -15.68 8.28
C GLU A 3 5.59 -14.44 9.01
N ARG A 4 5.70 -13.35 8.25
CA ARG A 4 6.07 -12.06 8.81
C ARG A 4 5.12 -11.00 8.26
N LEU A 5 4.55 -10.22 9.17
CA LEU A 5 3.71 -9.09 8.80
C LEU A 5 4.50 -7.81 9.06
N THR A 6 4.74 -7.06 8.00
CA THR A 6 5.44 -5.79 8.08
C THR A 6 4.43 -4.66 7.89
N HIS A 7 4.47 -3.69 8.76
CA HIS A 7 3.59 -2.53 8.72
C HIS A 7 4.41 -1.28 8.45
N ARG A 8 3.89 -0.42 7.57
CA ARG A 8 4.49 0.89 7.34
C ARG A 8 3.41 1.91 7.03
N ILE A 9 3.74 3.18 7.18
CA ILE A 9 2.85 4.27 6.85
C ILE A 9 3.41 4.96 5.60
N VAL A 10 2.56 5.15 4.59
CA VAL A 10 2.89 5.94 3.41
C VAL A 10 2.07 7.23 3.45
N THR A 11 2.65 8.32 2.97
CA THR A 11 1.99 9.62 2.97
C THR A 11 1.91 10.15 1.55
N PHE A 12 0.70 10.57 1.16
CA PHE A 12 0.45 11.21 -0.13
C PHE A 12 0.15 12.68 0.09
N ALA A 13 0.81 13.53 -0.67
CA ALA A 13 0.57 14.97 -0.64
C ALA A 13 -0.60 15.37 -1.54
N HIS A 14 -0.97 14.53 -2.49
CA HIS A 14 -2.03 14.79 -3.47
C HIS A 14 -2.99 13.60 -3.55
N PRO A 15 -4.21 13.81 -4.08
CA PRO A 15 -5.11 12.69 -4.35
C PRO A 15 -4.45 11.70 -5.30
N PHE A 16 -4.75 10.42 -5.11
CA PHE A 16 -4.11 9.36 -5.89
C PHE A 16 -5.10 8.26 -6.24
N VAL A 17 -4.71 7.45 -7.24
CA VAL A 17 -5.49 6.32 -7.73
C VAL A 17 -4.61 5.08 -7.69
N LEU A 18 -5.19 3.97 -7.26
CA LEU A 18 -4.52 2.67 -7.27
C LEU A 18 -5.32 1.70 -8.14
N SER A 19 -4.62 0.85 -8.88
CA SER A 19 -5.25 -0.22 -9.63
C SER A 19 -6.00 -1.15 -8.67
N GLY A 20 -7.21 -1.53 -9.02
CA GLY A 20 -8.04 -2.38 -8.19
C GLY A 20 -8.82 -1.63 -7.11
N VAL A 21 -8.63 -0.32 -7.01
CA VAL A 21 -9.41 0.54 -6.14
C VAL A 21 -10.13 1.54 -7.02
N ASP A 22 -11.46 1.48 -7.02
CA ASP A 22 -12.26 2.25 -7.97
C ASP A 22 -12.22 3.74 -7.74
N ASP A 23 -12.16 4.15 -6.50
CA ASP A 23 -12.27 5.55 -6.14
C ASP A 23 -10.90 6.20 -5.96
N ARG A 24 -10.81 7.46 -6.41
CA ARG A 24 -9.66 8.30 -6.11
C ARG A 24 -9.59 8.52 -4.59
N GLN A 25 -8.40 8.37 -4.04
CA GLN A 25 -8.19 8.52 -2.61
C GLN A 25 -7.66 9.91 -2.26
N PRO A 26 -8.10 10.49 -1.14
CA PRO A 26 -7.61 11.80 -0.72
C PRO A 26 -6.16 11.73 -0.23
N PRO A 27 -5.46 12.88 -0.21
CA PRO A 27 -4.13 12.93 0.38
C PRO A 27 -4.17 12.61 1.87
N GLY A 28 -3.08 12.12 2.41
CA GLY A 28 -2.97 11.78 3.82
C GLY A 28 -2.05 10.61 4.06
N ALA A 29 -2.04 10.13 5.29
CA ALA A 29 -1.23 9.00 5.71
C ALA A 29 -2.07 7.72 5.67
N TYR A 30 -1.48 6.65 5.15
CA TYR A 30 -2.17 5.37 4.97
C TYR A 30 -1.33 4.23 5.52
N ASP A 31 -2.00 3.29 6.19
CA ASP A 31 -1.35 2.09 6.71
C ASP A 31 -1.24 1.05 5.61
N VAL A 32 -0.03 0.53 5.42
CA VAL A 32 0.26 -0.52 4.46
C VAL A 32 0.85 -1.70 5.18
N GLU A 33 0.30 -2.87 4.95
CA GLU A 33 0.79 -4.11 5.53
C GLU A 33 1.26 -5.05 4.44
N THR A 34 2.41 -5.66 4.64
CA THR A 34 2.96 -6.66 3.74
C THR A 34 3.11 -7.97 4.48
N LEU A 35 2.45 -9.00 3.97
CA LEU A 35 2.58 -10.35 4.48
C LEU A 35 3.65 -11.07 3.68
N GLU A 36 4.60 -11.64 4.37
CA GLU A 36 5.68 -12.42 3.77
C GLU A 36 5.73 -13.81 4.42
N GLU A 37 6.14 -14.80 3.66
CA GLU A 37 6.37 -16.12 4.21
C GLU A 37 7.80 -16.56 3.96
N GLN A 38 8.33 -17.33 4.89
CA GLN A 38 9.67 -17.85 4.80
C GLN A 38 9.66 -19.16 4.02
N LEU A 39 10.47 -19.20 2.97
CA LEU A 39 10.70 -20.42 2.20
C LEU A 39 12.03 -21.02 2.67
N MET A 40 11.96 -22.25 3.17
CA MET A 40 13.12 -22.93 3.70
C MET A 40 13.82 -23.67 2.57
N GLY A 41 15.00 -23.19 2.19
CA GLY A 41 15.88 -23.90 1.28
C GLY A 41 16.82 -24.84 2.04
N LEU A 42 17.61 -25.60 1.32
CA LEU A 42 18.58 -26.50 1.94
C LEU A 42 19.73 -25.73 2.63
N THR A 43 20.08 -24.58 2.11
CA THR A 43 21.20 -23.79 2.63
C THR A 43 20.84 -22.35 2.97
N VAL A 44 19.71 -21.86 2.48
CA VAL A 44 19.33 -20.45 2.61
C VAL A 44 17.84 -20.34 2.93
N SER A 45 17.50 -19.41 3.81
CA SER A 45 16.11 -19.00 4.03
C SER A 45 15.83 -17.79 3.16
N VAL A 46 14.71 -17.80 2.46
CA VAL A 46 14.28 -16.71 1.59
C VAL A 46 12.88 -16.28 2.00
N TRP A 47 12.67 -14.97 2.06
CA TRP A 47 11.36 -14.40 2.31
C TRP A 47 10.66 -14.08 0.99
N ARG A 48 9.41 -14.50 0.88
CA ARG A 48 8.59 -14.26 -0.29
C ARG A 48 7.40 -13.40 0.12
N ARG A 49 7.14 -12.34 -0.64
CA ARG A 49 5.97 -11.51 -0.43
C ARG A 49 4.72 -12.26 -0.89
N VAL A 50 3.75 -12.36 0.02
CA VAL A 50 2.49 -13.05 -0.25
C VAL A 50 1.42 -12.04 -0.66
N SER A 51 1.28 -10.95 0.07
CA SER A 51 0.29 -9.93 -0.24
C SER A 51 0.68 -8.58 0.34
N THR A 52 0.16 -7.53 -0.28
CA THR A 52 0.29 -6.17 0.22
C THR A 52 -1.12 -5.59 0.31
N THR A 53 -1.45 -5.00 1.45
CA THR A 53 -2.76 -4.41 1.68
C THR A 53 -2.61 -2.98 2.15
N ILE A 54 -3.61 -2.16 1.82
CA ILE A 54 -3.67 -0.76 2.26
C ILE A 54 -5.04 -0.52 2.92
N SER A 55 -5.02 0.19 4.05
CA SER A 55 -6.25 0.57 4.75
C SER A 55 -6.72 1.92 4.23
N LEU A 56 -7.95 1.95 3.71
CA LEU A 56 -8.52 3.13 3.06
C LEU A 56 -9.79 3.57 3.76
N PRO A 57 -10.12 4.87 3.73
CA PRO A 57 -11.42 5.30 4.22
C PRO A 57 -12.55 4.75 3.36
N ALA A 58 -13.68 4.47 3.98
CA ALA A 58 -14.87 3.99 3.30
C ALA A 58 -16.07 4.87 3.71
N PRO A 59 -16.08 6.15 3.31
CA PRO A 59 -17.09 7.11 3.79
C PRO A 59 -18.50 6.80 3.32
N HIS A 60 -18.63 6.00 2.25
CA HIS A 60 -19.93 5.55 1.77
C HIS A 60 -20.63 4.59 2.74
N ILE A 61 -19.89 4.02 3.69
CA ILE A 61 -20.43 3.14 4.72
C ILE A 61 -20.71 3.97 5.98
N SER A 62 -19.71 4.70 6.47
CA SER A 62 -19.84 5.63 7.58
C SER A 62 -18.61 6.54 7.61
N ALA A 63 -18.70 7.65 8.35
CA ALA A 63 -17.60 8.63 8.43
C ALA A 63 -16.30 8.02 8.97
N SER A 64 -16.42 7.00 9.83
CA SER A 64 -15.25 6.35 10.43
C SER A 64 -14.94 4.98 9.86
N ALA A 65 -15.71 4.53 8.86
CA ALA A 65 -15.50 3.21 8.26
C ALA A 65 -14.21 3.18 7.44
N ARG A 66 -13.55 2.03 7.50
CA ARG A 66 -12.34 1.78 6.73
C ARG A 66 -12.49 0.46 5.96
N GLN A 67 -11.79 0.38 4.86
CA GLN A 67 -11.72 -0.84 4.07
C GLN A 67 -10.25 -1.20 3.87
N VAL A 68 -9.99 -2.49 3.72
CA VAL A 68 -8.65 -2.99 3.42
C VAL A 68 -8.66 -3.52 2.00
N ALA A 69 -7.79 -2.99 1.17
CA ALA A 69 -7.68 -3.40 -0.23
C ALA A 69 -6.35 -4.11 -0.46
N THR A 70 -6.40 -5.23 -1.18
CA THR A 70 -5.18 -5.88 -1.65
C THR A 70 -4.70 -5.16 -2.90
N ILE A 71 -3.44 -4.76 -2.90
CA ILE A 71 -2.86 -3.97 -3.98
C ILE A 71 -1.56 -4.59 -4.47
N ASP A 72 -1.17 -4.22 -5.68
CA ASP A 72 0.14 -4.56 -6.21
C ASP A 72 1.15 -3.56 -5.64
N PRO A 73 2.22 -4.02 -4.98
CA PRO A 73 3.23 -3.11 -4.46
C PRO A 73 3.90 -2.24 -5.53
N ALA A 74 3.94 -2.70 -6.78
CA ALA A 74 4.46 -1.90 -7.88
C ALA A 74 3.53 -0.70 -8.19
N ASP A 75 2.21 -0.90 -8.09
CA ASP A 75 1.24 0.19 -8.25
C ASP A 75 1.39 1.23 -7.14
N LEU A 76 1.59 0.77 -5.91
CA LEU A 76 1.80 1.68 -4.79
C LEU A 76 3.07 2.50 -5.00
N ALA A 77 4.16 1.84 -5.41
CA ALA A 77 5.43 2.52 -5.67
C ALA A 77 5.27 3.55 -6.79
N ALA A 78 4.54 3.21 -7.86
CA ALA A 78 4.29 4.12 -8.97
C ALA A 78 3.45 5.32 -8.52
N ALA A 79 2.45 5.10 -7.68
CA ALA A 79 1.61 6.18 -7.16
C ALA A 79 2.41 7.14 -6.27
N LEU A 80 3.29 6.60 -5.43
CA LEU A 80 4.16 7.41 -4.59
C LEU A 80 5.16 8.24 -5.42
N THR A 81 5.71 7.64 -6.47
CA THR A 81 6.61 8.33 -7.38
C THR A 81 5.89 9.47 -8.09
N LYS A 82 4.69 9.21 -8.58
CA LYS A 82 3.88 10.22 -9.26
C LYS A 82 3.53 11.36 -8.29
N ASP A 83 3.22 11.05 -7.05
CA ASP A 83 2.93 12.05 -6.03
C ASP A 83 4.14 12.96 -5.80
N ALA A 84 5.33 12.39 -5.70
CA ALA A 84 6.55 13.13 -5.51
C ALA A 84 6.86 14.03 -6.71
N GLU A 85 6.63 13.56 -7.93
CA GLU A 85 6.84 14.34 -9.15
C GLU A 85 5.86 15.51 -9.22
N THR A 86 4.60 15.27 -8.89
CA THR A 86 3.58 16.31 -8.87
C THR A 86 3.93 17.40 -7.86
N HIS A 87 4.58 17.01 -6.77
CA HIS A 87 4.98 17.94 -5.72
C HIS A 87 5.99 18.98 -6.21
N HIS A 88 6.78 18.68 -7.23
CA HIS A 88 7.77 19.61 -7.72
C HIS A 88 7.18 20.86 -8.37
N GLY A 89 5.98 20.77 -8.88
CA GLY A 89 5.32 21.91 -9.47
C GLY A 89 6.13 22.59 -10.56
N PRO A 90 5.55 23.58 -11.25
CA PRO A 90 6.31 24.40 -12.18
C PRO A 90 7.19 25.34 -11.39
N SER A 91 8.41 25.28 -11.63
CA SER A 91 9.35 26.21 -11.02
C SER A 91 9.78 27.23 -12.05
#